data_0c4919c24106819b16193d5d88dc8b8e
#
_entry.id   0c4919c24106819b16193d5d88dc8b8e
#
_cell.length_a   1.000
_cell.length_b   1.000
_cell.length_c   1.000
_cell.angle_alpha   90.00
_cell.angle_beta   90.00
_cell.angle_gamma   90.00
#
_symmetry.space_group_name_H-M   'P 1'
#
loop_
_entity.id
_entity.type
_entity.pdbx_description
1 polymer ?
#
loop_
_entity_poly.entity_id
_entity_poly.type
_entity_poly.pdbx_seq_one_letter_code
_entity_poly.pdbx_strand_id
1 'polypeptide(L)'
;MRFLLAAALAASTIASPLTAQAAPPDLSTSMPLPGRWSWTPTVDGSEATYFDTAGRAQLWLHCLRGARTVTIARPASGAAPFLMVWSSSASRNLLASFNPATAHLTAQLTAADPLLDALAFSRGRIGAGISGTAPLVAPAWPEIARVVEDCRA
;
A
#
# COMPACT_ATOMS: atom_id res chain seq x y z
N MET A 1 53.70 -20.22 -42.31
CA MET A 1 52.28 -20.52 -42.06
C MET A 1 51.92 -19.94 -40.70
N ARG A 2 51.22 -18.81 -40.67
CA ARG A 2 50.78 -18.13 -39.43
C ARG A 2 49.25 -18.33 -39.28
N PHE A 3 48.84 -19.09 -38.27
CA PHE A 3 47.44 -19.27 -37.92
C PHE A 3 47.01 -18.13 -36.99
N LEU A 4 46.06 -17.29 -37.47
CA LEU A 4 45.37 -16.29 -36.65
C LEU A 4 44.17 -16.96 -36.03
N LEU A 5 44.19 -17.15 -34.70
CA LEU A 5 43.00 -17.50 -33.94
C LEU A 5 42.14 -16.23 -33.68
N ALA A 6 40.95 -16.17 -34.26
CA ALA A 6 39.95 -15.17 -33.94
C ALA A 6 39.15 -15.64 -32.74
N ALA A 7 39.27 -14.95 -31.60
CA ALA A 7 38.42 -15.16 -30.42
C ALA A 7 37.15 -14.38 -30.59
N ALA A 8 35.99 -15.08 -30.69
CA ALA A 8 34.66 -14.47 -30.69
C ALA A 8 34.21 -14.23 -29.24
N LEU A 9 34.08 -12.96 -28.82
CA LEU A 9 33.46 -12.59 -27.58
C LEU A 9 31.90 -12.68 -27.74
N ALA A 10 31.30 -13.65 -27.08
CA ALA A 10 29.86 -13.72 -26.93
C ALA A 10 29.40 -12.75 -25.83
N ALA A 11 28.75 -11.66 -26.21
CA ALA A 11 28.11 -10.74 -25.26
C ALA A 11 26.79 -11.33 -24.77
N SER A 12 26.75 -11.80 -23.52
CA SER A 12 25.51 -12.27 -22.87
C SER A 12 24.68 -11.05 -22.38
N THR A 13 23.60 -10.78 -23.05
CA THR A 13 22.62 -9.76 -22.60
C THR A 13 21.81 -10.33 -21.43
N ILE A 14 22.06 -9.82 -20.22
CA ILE A 14 21.25 -10.13 -19.04
C ILE A 14 19.95 -9.32 -19.14
N ALA A 15 18.85 -9.98 -19.52
CA ALA A 15 17.52 -9.39 -19.45
C ALA A 15 17.08 -9.30 -17.98
N SER A 16 16.99 -8.08 -17.43
CA SER A 16 16.42 -7.86 -16.09
C SER A 16 14.92 -8.15 -16.14
N PRO A 17 14.36 -8.94 -15.20
CA PRO A 17 12.93 -9.15 -15.14
C PRO A 17 12.23 -7.81 -14.81
N LEU A 18 11.35 -7.34 -15.69
CA LEU A 18 10.41 -6.28 -15.37
C LEU A 18 9.48 -6.81 -14.27
N THR A 19 9.61 -6.27 -13.07
CA THR A 19 8.63 -6.51 -12.01
C THR A 19 7.29 -5.92 -12.43
N ALA A 20 6.32 -6.77 -12.78
CA ALA A 20 4.98 -6.34 -13.13
C ALA A 20 4.35 -5.62 -11.93
N GLN A 21 4.08 -4.33 -12.08
CA GLN A 21 3.30 -3.56 -11.12
C GLN A 21 1.86 -4.09 -11.14
N ALA A 22 1.22 -4.21 -9.97
CA ALA A 22 -0.20 -4.53 -9.93
C ALA A 22 -0.98 -3.44 -10.66
N ALA A 23 -1.84 -3.85 -11.59
CA ALA A 23 -2.73 -2.90 -12.26
C ALA A 23 -3.70 -2.29 -11.24
N PRO A 24 -4.00 -0.98 -11.33
CA PRO A 24 -5.00 -0.36 -10.47
C PRO A 24 -6.35 -1.07 -10.65
N PRO A 25 -7.06 -1.41 -9.55
CA PRO A 25 -8.41 -1.93 -9.66
C PRO A 25 -9.36 -0.85 -10.17
N ASP A 26 -10.32 -1.24 -10.99
CA ASP A 26 -11.45 -0.35 -11.28
C ASP A 26 -12.35 -0.26 -10.04
N LEU A 27 -12.18 0.79 -9.25
CA LEU A 27 -12.93 0.98 -8.01
C LEU A 27 -14.43 1.22 -8.24
N SER A 28 -14.87 1.51 -9.48
CA SER A 28 -16.30 1.68 -9.79
C SER A 28 -17.03 0.35 -9.88
N THR A 29 -16.34 -0.71 -10.31
CA THR A 29 -16.91 -2.04 -10.55
C THR A 29 -16.36 -3.14 -9.64
N SER A 30 -15.12 -2.98 -9.11
CA SER A 30 -14.49 -3.99 -8.25
C SER A 30 -15.29 -4.22 -6.97
N MET A 31 -15.60 -5.47 -6.66
CA MET A 31 -16.26 -5.83 -5.41
C MET A 31 -15.29 -5.65 -4.23
N PRO A 32 -15.68 -4.94 -3.17
CA PRO A 32 -14.88 -4.88 -1.96
C PRO A 32 -14.71 -6.27 -1.33
N LEU A 33 -13.54 -6.54 -0.77
CA LEU A 33 -13.37 -7.70 0.11
C LEU A 33 -14.41 -7.60 1.24
N PRO A 34 -15.23 -8.64 1.47
CA PRO A 34 -16.17 -8.61 2.59
C PRO A 34 -15.44 -8.49 3.92
N GLY A 35 -15.90 -7.56 4.77
CA GLY A 35 -15.23 -7.29 6.03
C GLY A 35 -15.77 -6.05 6.74
N ARG A 36 -14.98 -5.54 7.68
CA ARG A 36 -15.37 -4.38 8.48
C ARG A 36 -14.15 -3.54 8.86
N TRP A 37 -14.36 -2.24 9.02
CA TRP A 37 -13.41 -1.36 9.69
C TRP A 37 -13.61 -1.42 11.21
N SER A 38 -12.53 -1.16 11.94
CA SER A 38 -12.52 -0.89 13.38
C SER A 38 -11.62 0.30 13.62
N TRP A 39 -12.08 1.29 14.37
CA TRP A 39 -11.27 2.40 14.83
C TRP A 39 -10.99 2.23 16.33
N THR A 40 -9.74 2.46 16.74
CA THR A 40 -9.31 2.42 18.14
C THR A 40 -8.38 3.58 18.46
N PRO A 41 -8.51 4.24 19.62
CA PRO A 41 -7.48 5.15 20.11
C PRO A 41 -6.23 4.34 20.48
N THR A 42 -5.05 4.93 20.25
CA THR A 42 -3.76 4.40 20.68
C THR A 42 -3.08 5.39 21.62
N VAL A 43 -2.01 4.98 22.28
CA VAL A 43 -1.26 5.85 23.20
C VAL A 43 -0.71 7.09 22.49
N ASP A 44 -0.34 6.94 21.23
CA ASP A 44 0.31 7.96 20.39
C ASP A 44 -0.60 8.57 19.31
N GLY A 45 -1.87 8.16 19.24
CA GLY A 45 -2.82 8.68 18.26
C GLY A 45 -4.08 7.84 18.11
N SER A 46 -4.30 7.30 16.91
CA SER A 46 -5.43 6.41 16.63
C SER A 46 -5.13 5.49 15.45
N GLU A 47 -5.88 4.41 15.32
CA GLU A 47 -5.75 3.44 14.27
C GLU A 47 -7.10 3.03 13.70
N ALA A 48 -7.20 2.93 12.37
CA ALA A 48 -8.28 2.27 11.67
C ALA A 48 -7.73 0.98 11.03
N THR A 49 -8.35 -0.15 11.32
CA THR A 49 -7.98 -1.45 10.78
C THR A 49 -9.15 -2.08 10.03
N TYR A 50 -8.89 -2.51 8.80
CA TYR A 50 -9.83 -3.28 8.01
C TYR A 50 -9.61 -4.77 8.21
N PHE A 51 -10.63 -5.48 8.69
CA PHE A 51 -10.62 -6.92 8.89
C PHE A 51 -11.49 -7.61 7.85
N ASP A 52 -11.03 -8.76 7.34
CA ASP A 52 -11.85 -9.66 6.54
C ASP A 52 -12.89 -10.41 7.42
N THR A 53 -13.74 -11.20 6.79
CA THR A 53 -14.78 -11.99 7.50
C THR A 53 -14.21 -13.08 8.41
N ALA A 54 -12.95 -13.47 8.21
CA ALA A 54 -12.24 -14.40 9.09
C ALA A 54 -11.54 -13.69 10.26
N GLY A 55 -11.70 -12.36 10.38
CA GLY A 55 -11.09 -11.55 11.43
C GLY A 55 -9.60 -11.25 11.20
N ARG A 56 -9.06 -11.48 10.00
CA ARG A 56 -7.68 -11.18 9.68
C ARG A 56 -7.58 -9.73 9.21
N ALA A 57 -6.66 -8.98 9.79
CA ALA A 57 -6.41 -7.61 9.39
C ALA A 57 -5.74 -7.55 8.01
N GLN A 58 -6.27 -6.73 7.13
CA GLN A 58 -5.88 -6.61 5.71
C GLN A 58 -5.29 -5.26 5.36
N LEU A 59 -5.64 -4.21 6.11
CA LEU A 59 -5.18 -2.84 5.90
C LEU A 59 -5.23 -2.09 7.23
N TRP A 60 -4.19 -1.29 7.51
CA TRP A 60 -4.11 -0.39 8.66
C TRP A 60 -3.82 1.03 8.20
N LEU A 61 -4.46 1.98 8.87
CA LEU A 61 -4.07 3.38 8.89
C LEU A 61 -3.80 3.76 10.34
N HIS A 62 -2.57 4.10 10.68
CA HIS A 62 -2.17 4.44 12.03
C HIS A 62 -1.65 5.87 12.09
N CYS A 63 -2.24 6.70 12.93
CA CYS A 63 -1.80 8.05 13.21
C CYS A 63 -0.75 8.07 14.32
N LEU A 64 0.40 8.65 14.05
CA LEU A 64 1.40 9.07 15.02
C LEU A 64 1.25 10.58 15.23
N ARG A 65 0.44 10.99 16.21
CA ARG A 65 0.07 12.39 16.43
C ARG A 65 1.29 13.28 16.69
N GLY A 66 2.23 12.83 17.52
CA GLY A 66 3.44 13.60 17.83
C GLY A 66 4.34 13.86 16.63
N ALA A 67 4.37 12.94 15.65
CA ALA A 67 5.11 13.08 14.41
C ALA A 67 4.27 13.70 13.29
N ARG A 68 2.96 13.83 13.49
CA ARG A 68 1.98 14.25 12.46
C ARG A 68 2.11 13.43 11.18
N THR A 69 2.19 12.11 11.34
CA THR A 69 2.31 11.15 10.23
C THR A 69 1.24 10.08 10.31
N VAL A 70 0.76 9.65 9.15
CA VAL A 70 -0.12 8.50 9.01
C VAL A 70 0.64 7.38 8.30
N THR A 71 0.75 6.23 8.96
CA THR A 71 1.31 5.02 8.39
C THR A 71 0.20 4.20 7.77
N ILE A 72 0.37 3.79 6.51
CA ILE A 72 -0.50 2.83 5.85
C ILE A 72 0.26 1.51 5.79
N ALA A 73 -0.37 0.41 6.21
CA ALA A 73 0.27 -0.90 6.26
C ALA A 73 -0.63 -1.99 5.67
N ARG A 74 0.01 -2.99 5.04
CA ARG A 74 -0.64 -4.22 4.57
C ARG A 74 0.20 -5.46 4.92
N PRO A 75 -0.43 -6.65 5.12
CA PRO A 75 0.29 -7.90 5.19
C PRO A 75 1.08 -8.12 3.91
N ALA A 76 2.31 -8.59 4.05
CA ALA A 76 3.19 -8.93 2.94
C ALA A 76 4.06 -10.13 3.28
N SER A 77 4.39 -10.95 2.29
CA SER A 77 5.30 -12.09 2.44
C SER A 77 6.76 -11.72 2.25
N GLY A 78 7.04 -10.47 1.84
CA GLY A 78 8.40 -9.99 1.58
C GLY A 78 8.44 -8.51 1.27
N ALA A 79 9.65 -8.00 1.06
CA ALA A 79 9.89 -6.61 0.69
C ALA A 79 9.36 -6.31 -0.72
N ALA A 80 8.78 -5.12 -0.86
CA ALA A 80 8.42 -4.52 -2.14
C ALA A 80 8.75 -3.04 -2.11
N PRO A 81 9.12 -2.41 -3.24
CA PRO A 81 9.54 -1.02 -3.27
C PRO A 81 8.37 -0.06 -3.01
N PHE A 82 7.15 -0.48 -3.32
CA PHE A 82 5.97 0.38 -3.23
C PHE A 82 4.78 -0.33 -2.61
N LEU A 83 4.04 0.43 -1.80
CA LEU A 83 2.64 0.20 -1.48
C LEU A 83 1.80 1.11 -2.39
N MET A 84 0.99 0.51 -3.24
CA MET A 84 0.11 1.23 -4.15
C MET A 84 -1.20 1.53 -3.44
N VAL A 85 -1.69 2.76 -3.57
CA VAL A 85 -2.94 3.21 -2.92
C VAL A 85 -3.81 3.91 -3.95
N TRP A 86 -5.10 3.58 -3.94
CA TRP A 86 -6.10 4.12 -4.86
C TRP A 86 -7.33 4.63 -4.09
N SER A 87 -7.84 5.75 -4.54
CA SER A 87 -9.14 6.30 -4.15
C SER A 87 -9.96 6.60 -5.40
N SER A 88 -11.19 7.06 -5.25
CA SER A 88 -12.03 7.49 -6.38
C SER A 88 -11.49 8.72 -7.13
N SER A 89 -10.57 9.47 -6.55
CA SER A 89 -10.06 10.74 -7.10
C SER A 89 -8.53 10.80 -7.24
N ALA A 90 -7.79 9.90 -6.62
CA ALA A 90 -6.33 9.90 -6.66
C ALA A 90 -5.76 8.49 -6.56
N SER A 91 -4.57 8.30 -7.14
CA SER A 91 -3.78 7.08 -6.98
C SER A 91 -2.31 7.42 -6.84
N ARG A 92 -1.58 6.65 -6.03
CA ARG A 92 -0.14 6.87 -5.84
C ARG A 92 0.59 5.60 -5.43
N ASN A 93 1.83 5.45 -5.93
CA ASN A 93 2.79 4.47 -5.46
C ASN A 93 3.61 5.12 -4.34
N LEU A 94 3.46 4.62 -3.12
CA LEU A 94 4.16 5.11 -1.94
C LEU A 94 5.42 4.28 -1.73
N LEU A 95 6.56 4.93 -1.52
CA LEU A 95 7.77 4.23 -1.09
C LEU A 95 7.46 3.46 0.19
N ALA A 96 7.84 2.19 0.22
CA ALA A 96 7.45 1.29 1.30
C ALA A 96 8.65 0.57 1.90
N SER A 97 8.51 0.24 3.18
CA SER A 97 9.46 -0.56 3.95
C SER A 97 8.79 -1.83 4.44
N PHE A 98 9.50 -2.95 4.35
CA PHE A 98 9.02 -4.23 4.88
C PHE A 98 9.59 -4.49 6.26
N ASN A 99 8.70 -4.81 7.21
CA ASN A 99 9.09 -5.25 8.54
C ASN A 99 8.89 -6.77 8.66
N PRO A 100 9.98 -7.56 8.68
CA PRO A 100 9.87 -9.02 8.76
C PRO A 100 9.32 -9.53 10.09
N ALA A 101 9.46 -8.77 11.19
CA ALA A 101 8.95 -9.18 12.50
C ALA A 101 7.42 -9.15 12.57
N THR A 102 6.79 -8.25 11.83
CA THR A 102 5.33 -8.11 11.76
C THR A 102 4.74 -8.65 10.46
N ALA A 103 5.58 -8.98 9.48
CA ALA A 103 5.20 -9.34 8.11
C ALA A 103 4.32 -8.26 7.44
N HIS A 104 4.64 -6.98 7.67
CA HIS A 104 3.93 -5.86 7.07
C HIS A 104 4.81 -5.05 6.11
N LEU A 105 4.23 -4.66 4.99
CA LEU A 105 4.73 -3.59 4.14
C LEU A 105 4.06 -2.28 4.57
N THR A 106 4.86 -1.27 4.88
CA THR A 106 4.42 0.01 5.44
C THR A 106 4.87 1.19 4.58
N ALA A 107 4.03 2.20 4.45
CA ALA A 107 4.36 3.48 3.86
C ALA A 107 3.89 4.61 4.79
N GLN A 108 4.61 5.72 4.82
CA GLN A 108 4.30 6.86 5.68
C GLN A 108 3.97 8.09 4.85
N LEU A 109 2.99 8.86 5.32
CA LEU A 109 2.56 10.14 4.78
C LEU A 109 2.53 11.18 5.90
N THR A 110 2.81 12.43 5.58
CA THR A 110 2.53 13.52 6.51
C THR A 110 1.02 13.67 6.70
N ALA A 111 0.56 14.08 7.87
CA ALA A 111 -0.88 14.26 8.14
C ALA A 111 -1.58 15.24 7.17
N ALA A 112 -0.82 16.17 6.58
CA ALA A 112 -1.31 17.14 5.59
C ALA A 112 -1.27 16.64 4.14
N ASP A 113 -0.85 15.38 3.90
CA ASP A 113 -0.74 14.85 2.53
C ASP A 113 -2.13 14.75 1.87
N PRO A 114 -2.32 15.31 0.64
CA PRO A 114 -3.61 15.32 -0.06
C PRO A 114 -4.17 13.93 -0.37
N LEU A 115 -3.32 12.90 -0.43
CA LEU A 115 -3.79 11.53 -0.64
C LEU A 115 -4.65 11.05 0.54
N LEU A 116 -4.39 11.51 1.76
CA LEU A 116 -5.19 11.18 2.94
C LEU A 116 -6.61 11.74 2.81
N ASP A 117 -6.76 12.96 2.28
CA ASP A 117 -8.09 13.52 1.98
C ASP A 117 -8.79 12.72 0.87
N ALA A 118 -8.05 12.36 -0.18
CA ALA A 118 -8.59 11.55 -1.26
C ALA A 118 -9.07 10.16 -0.78
N LEU A 119 -8.41 9.57 0.22
CA LEU A 119 -8.84 8.31 0.85
C LEU A 119 -10.07 8.54 1.76
N ALA A 120 -10.01 9.56 2.62
CA ALA A 120 -11.08 9.88 3.58
C ALA A 120 -12.41 10.22 2.88
N PHE A 121 -12.35 10.91 1.73
CA PHE A 121 -13.51 11.32 0.93
C PHE A 121 -13.72 10.47 -0.32
N SER A 122 -13.12 9.30 -0.40
CA SER A 122 -13.29 8.41 -1.55
C SER A 122 -14.73 7.95 -1.69
N ARG A 123 -15.25 7.95 -2.93
CA ARG A 123 -16.63 7.55 -3.22
C ARG A 123 -16.76 6.02 -3.21
N GLY A 124 -17.24 5.51 -2.09
CA GLY A 124 -17.64 4.11 -1.91
C GLY A 124 -16.47 3.14 -1.67
N ARG A 125 -15.31 3.30 -2.30
CA ARG A 125 -14.22 2.32 -2.23
C ARG A 125 -12.86 2.97 -2.21
N ILE A 126 -11.91 2.26 -1.59
CA ILE A 126 -10.47 2.51 -1.70
C ILE A 126 -9.78 1.21 -2.13
N GLY A 127 -8.57 1.33 -2.66
CA GLY A 127 -7.73 0.19 -3.00
C GLY A 127 -6.35 0.29 -2.39
N ALA A 128 -5.75 -0.84 -2.08
CA ALA A 128 -4.35 -0.94 -1.70
C ALA A 128 -3.71 -2.17 -2.35
N GLY A 129 -2.49 -2.05 -2.88
CA GLY A 129 -1.82 -3.10 -3.64
C GLY A 129 -0.35 -3.24 -3.32
N ILE A 130 0.16 -4.43 -3.52
CA ILE A 130 1.58 -4.77 -3.48
C ILE A 130 1.89 -5.49 -4.78
N SER A 131 3.01 -5.16 -5.44
CA SER A 131 3.42 -5.82 -6.69
C SER A 131 3.42 -7.34 -6.56
N GLY A 132 2.86 -8.02 -7.56
CA GLY A 132 2.78 -9.49 -7.58
C GLY A 132 1.66 -10.09 -6.74
N THR A 133 0.82 -9.27 -6.09
CA THR A 133 -0.34 -9.75 -5.31
C THR A 133 -1.64 -9.15 -5.84
N ALA A 134 -2.76 -9.82 -5.54
CA ALA A 134 -4.07 -9.25 -5.83
C ALA A 134 -4.30 -7.96 -5.03
N PRO A 135 -4.82 -6.89 -5.66
CA PRO A 135 -5.14 -5.67 -4.94
C PRO A 135 -6.28 -5.91 -3.94
N LEU A 136 -6.16 -5.30 -2.77
CA LEU A 136 -7.27 -5.18 -1.84
C LEU A 136 -8.18 -4.07 -2.32
N VAL A 137 -9.48 -4.32 -2.33
CA VAL A 137 -10.52 -3.28 -2.41
C VAL A 137 -11.31 -3.31 -1.12
N ALA A 138 -11.44 -2.18 -0.44
CA ALA A 138 -12.19 -2.02 0.80
C ALA A 138 -13.20 -0.88 0.67
N PRO A 139 -14.31 -0.89 1.42
CA PRO A 139 -15.22 0.26 1.46
C PRO A 139 -14.53 1.47 2.11
N ALA A 140 -14.77 2.66 1.57
CA ALA A 140 -14.30 3.91 2.15
C ALA A 140 -15.28 4.35 3.25
N TRP A 141 -15.01 3.93 4.50
CA TRP A 141 -15.86 4.21 5.66
C TRP A 141 -15.28 5.33 6.54
N PRO A 142 -16.08 5.91 7.47
CA PRO A 142 -15.68 7.06 8.27
C PRO A 142 -14.46 6.87 9.16
N GLU A 143 -14.08 5.62 9.47
CA GLU A 143 -12.91 5.32 10.29
C GLU A 143 -11.61 5.86 9.69
N ILE A 144 -11.50 5.89 8.36
CA ILE A 144 -10.35 6.46 7.66
C ILE A 144 -10.29 7.98 7.90
N ALA A 145 -11.40 8.68 7.69
CA ALA A 145 -11.48 10.12 7.91
C ALA A 145 -11.13 10.47 9.36
N ARG A 146 -11.63 9.68 10.32
CA ARG A 146 -11.38 9.88 11.74
C ARG A 146 -9.89 9.79 12.09
N VAL A 147 -9.15 8.82 11.56
CA VAL A 147 -7.69 8.72 11.77
C VAL A 147 -6.97 9.94 11.19
N VAL A 148 -7.39 10.41 10.00
CA VAL A 148 -6.78 11.58 9.36
C VAL A 148 -7.03 12.85 10.19
N GLU A 149 -8.24 13.05 10.69
CA GLU A 149 -8.62 14.18 11.55
C GLU A 149 -7.86 14.14 12.87
N ASP A 150 -7.80 12.98 13.54
CA ASP A 150 -7.05 12.79 14.79
C ASP A 150 -5.56 13.12 14.64
N CYS A 151 -4.99 12.90 13.44
CA CYS A 151 -3.58 13.17 13.15
C CYS A 151 -3.30 14.65 12.84
N ARG A 152 -4.35 15.43 12.57
CA ARG A 152 -4.27 16.88 12.28
C ARG A 152 -4.56 17.75 13.50
N ALA A 153 -5.21 17.17 14.51
CA ALA A 153 -5.62 17.82 15.75
C ALA A 153 -4.44 18.29 16.62
#